data_f2ebf407fda881b241b732be2a250dbe
#
_entry.id   f2ebf407fda881b241b732be2a250dbe
#
_cell.length_a   1.000
_cell.length_b   1.000
_cell.length_c   1.000
_cell.angle_alpha   90.00
_cell.angle_beta   90.00
_cell.angle_gamma   90.00
#
_symmetry.space_group_name_H-M   'P 1'
#
loop_
_entity.id
_entity.type
_entity.pdbx_description
1 polymer ?
#
loop_
_entity_poly.entity_id
_entity_poly.type
_entity_poly.pdbx_seq_one_letter_code
_entity_poly.pdbx_strand_id
1 'polypeptide(L)'
;LPNVLNDVNALSTKYGSILDYYESLNLIKRKPVSKRIVINDIKITLVPANEEGTVTIFVFEQNGKKLIYAPCDVKPFPNSRLFNDADYLIIGNTIIGNNLKNNFYLTKNNPLNLELFSFEEVLEIKAKYNIQNVVFTHLEEDWGKSYDDYLNLEKECIAVKFAYDGMTIEL
;
A
#
# COMPACT_ATOMS: atom_id res chain seq x y z
N LEU A 1 -3.12 -1.85 14.68
CA LEU A 1 -3.59 -3.12 15.25
C LEU A 1 -2.92 -3.35 16.61
N PRO A 2 -3.49 -4.15 17.54
CA PRO A 2 -2.92 -4.34 18.88
C PRO A 2 -1.50 -4.89 18.89
N ASN A 3 -1.18 -5.87 18.02
CA ASN A 3 0.17 -6.41 17.88
C ASN A 3 1.16 -5.36 17.37
N VAL A 4 0.81 -4.59 16.34
CA VAL A 4 1.64 -3.47 15.86
C VAL A 4 1.91 -2.45 16.97
N LEU A 5 0.89 -2.15 17.79
CA LEU A 5 1.07 -1.25 18.93
C LEU A 5 2.05 -1.82 19.96
N ASN A 6 1.99 -3.13 20.22
CA ASN A 6 2.94 -3.79 21.13
C ASN A 6 4.37 -3.70 20.60
N ASP A 7 4.57 -3.96 19.32
CA ASP A 7 5.89 -3.89 18.68
C ASP A 7 6.44 -2.46 18.70
N VAL A 8 5.60 -1.47 18.37
CA VAL A 8 5.98 -0.04 18.44
C VAL A 8 6.27 0.39 19.88
N ASN A 9 5.50 -0.08 20.86
CA ASN A 9 5.76 0.21 22.27
C ASN A 9 7.04 -0.45 22.79
N ALA A 10 7.46 -1.56 22.20
CA ALA A 10 8.74 -2.23 22.51
C ALA A 10 9.96 -1.46 21.99
N LEU A 11 9.78 -0.53 21.05
CA LEU A 11 10.86 0.34 20.57
C LEU A 11 11.32 1.26 21.70
N SER A 12 12.48 0.97 22.25
CA SER A 12 13.04 1.73 23.35
C SER A 12 14.50 2.09 23.09
N THR A 13 14.92 3.18 23.70
CA THR A 13 16.32 3.60 23.78
C THR A 13 16.84 3.30 25.19
N LYS A 14 18.14 3.57 25.44
CA LYS A 14 18.70 3.56 26.81
C LYS A 14 17.99 4.51 27.78
N TYR A 15 17.14 5.40 27.30
CA TYR A 15 16.35 6.36 28.06
C TYR A 15 14.87 5.97 28.20
N GLY A 16 14.47 4.78 27.75
CA GLY A 16 13.10 4.29 27.76
C GLY A 16 12.39 4.39 26.41
N SER A 17 11.08 4.23 26.39
CA SER A 17 10.27 4.28 25.17
C SER A 17 10.25 5.68 24.56
N ILE A 18 10.57 5.78 23.26
CA ILE A 18 10.51 7.04 22.51
C ILE A 18 9.08 7.60 22.49
N LEU A 19 8.08 6.74 22.34
CA LEU A 19 6.68 7.18 22.29
C LEU A 19 6.20 7.71 23.66
N ASP A 20 6.61 7.08 24.76
CA ASP A 20 6.29 7.56 26.10
C ASP A 20 6.89 8.95 26.33
N TYR A 21 8.12 9.15 25.86
CA TYR A 21 8.76 10.47 25.91
C TYR A 21 7.97 11.53 25.16
N TYR A 22 7.59 11.28 23.89
CA TYR A 22 6.81 12.25 23.11
C TYR A 22 5.40 12.46 23.68
N GLU A 23 4.78 11.44 24.24
CA GLU A 23 3.47 11.56 24.88
C GLU A 23 3.54 12.40 26.16
N SER A 24 4.63 12.24 26.95
CA SER A 24 4.90 13.08 28.15
C SER A 24 5.08 14.57 27.84
N LEU A 25 5.56 14.87 26.61
CA LEU A 25 5.70 16.24 26.11
C LEU A 25 4.39 16.78 25.46
N ASN A 26 3.31 16.01 25.45
CA ASN A 26 2.05 16.31 24.76
C ASN A 26 2.21 16.56 23.25
N LEU A 27 3.26 16.00 22.62
CA LEU A 27 3.49 16.11 21.17
C LEU A 27 2.67 15.09 20.39
N ILE A 28 2.37 13.94 20.99
CA ILE A 28 1.53 12.88 20.39
C ILE A 28 0.55 12.37 21.43
N LYS A 29 -0.51 11.72 20.93
CA LYS A 29 -1.44 10.92 21.73
C LYS A 29 -1.68 9.60 21.00
N ARG A 30 -1.27 8.49 21.61
CA ARG A 30 -1.49 7.16 21.06
C ARG A 30 -2.96 6.76 21.16
N LYS A 31 -3.54 6.33 20.06
CA LYS A 31 -4.89 5.81 20.03
C LYS A 31 -4.90 4.46 19.30
N PRO A 32 -5.05 3.34 19.99
CA PRO A 32 -5.15 2.04 19.35
C PRO A 32 -6.45 1.95 18.54
N VAL A 33 -6.34 1.44 17.32
CA VAL A 33 -7.49 1.18 16.44
C VAL A 33 -7.48 -0.28 16.05
N SER A 34 -8.57 -1.02 16.32
CA SER A 34 -8.65 -2.45 16.03
C SER A 34 -9.15 -2.77 14.62
N LYS A 35 -10.25 -2.16 14.20
CA LYS A 35 -10.86 -2.44 12.89
C LYS A 35 -11.28 -1.18 12.12
N ARG A 36 -11.80 -0.18 12.81
CA ARG A 36 -12.38 1.01 12.19
C ARG A 36 -12.19 2.24 13.04
N ILE A 37 -11.99 3.36 12.38
CA ILE A 37 -12.00 4.69 12.98
C ILE A 37 -12.72 5.66 12.03
N VAL A 38 -13.31 6.71 12.57
CA VAL A 38 -13.85 7.84 11.81
C VAL A 38 -13.09 9.10 12.22
N ILE A 39 -12.56 9.81 11.26
CA ILE A 39 -11.83 11.08 11.45
C ILE A 39 -12.38 12.08 10.42
N ASN A 40 -12.96 13.19 10.89
CA ASN A 40 -13.52 14.23 10.02
C ASN A 40 -14.40 13.67 8.90
N ASP A 41 -15.36 12.82 9.26
CA ASP A 41 -16.31 12.15 8.36
C ASP A 41 -15.69 11.13 7.37
N ILE A 42 -14.38 10.94 7.42
CA ILE A 42 -13.70 9.87 6.68
C ILE A 42 -13.76 8.59 7.53
N LYS A 43 -14.42 7.58 7.01
CA LYS A 43 -14.43 6.24 7.60
C LYS A 43 -13.20 5.48 7.11
N ILE A 44 -12.34 5.06 8.04
CA ILE A 44 -11.13 4.29 7.75
C ILE A 44 -11.32 2.88 8.31
N THR A 45 -11.29 1.87 7.43
CA THR A 45 -11.36 0.47 7.82
C THR A 45 -10.00 -0.20 7.60
N LEU A 46 -9.52 -0.92 8.61
CA LEU A 46 -8.23 -1.62 8.59
C LEU A 46 -8.45 -3.09 8.23
N VAL A 47 -7.77 -3.55 7.20
CA VAL A 47 -7.82 -4.94 6.73
C VAL A 47 -6.41 -5.53 6.87
N PRO A 48 -6.20 -6.53 7.74
CA PRO A 48 -4.90 -7.22 7.81
C PRO A 48 -4.58 -7.86 6.45
N ALA A 49 -3.37 -7.68 5.97
CA ALA A 49 -2.90 -8.30 4.73
C ALA A 49 -2.44 -9.74 4.95
N ASN A 50 -2.01 -10.08 6.17
CA ASN A 50 -1.57 -11.40 6.55
C ASN A 50 -2.21 -11.86 7.88
N GLU A 51 -2.08 -13.13 8.22
CA GLU A 51 -2.64 -13.71 9.46
C GLU A 51 -1.99 -13.11 10.72
N GLU A 52 -0.72 -12.74 10.64
CA GLU A 52 0.02 -12.14 11.75
C GLU A 52 -0.42 -10.69 11.99
N GLY A 53 -1.07 -10.04 11.01
CA GLY A 53 -1.55 -8.66 11.09
C GLY A 53 -0.41 -7.63 11.17
N THR A 54 0.77 -7.97 10.67
CA THR A 54 1.93 -7.07 10.65
C THR A 54 1.80 -6.00 9.57
N VAL A 55 1.14 -6.34 8.46
CA VAL A 55 0.85 -5.41 7.37
C VAL A 55 -0.65 -5.13 7.31
N THR A 56 -1.01 -3.88 7.09
CA THR A 56 -2.40 -3.42 7.09
C THR A 56 -2.73 -2.67 5.81
N ILE A 57 -3.81 -3.05 5.16
CA ILE A 57 -4.45 -2.31 4.08
C ILE A 57 -5.49 -1.37 4.70
N PHE A 58 -5.53 -0.14 4.23
CA PHE A 58 -6.49 0.87 4.69
C PHE A 58 -7.54 1.11 3.62
N VAL A 59 -8.81 1.06 4.01
CA VAL A 59 -9.93 1.42 3.14
C VAL A 59 -10.55 2.71 3.67
N PHE A 60 -10.46 3.76 2.89
CA PHE A 60 -11.02 5.08 3.17
C PHE A 60 -12.33 5.24 2.43
N GLU A 61 -13.36 5.69 3.12
CA GLU A 61 -14.69 5.94 2.54
C GLU A 61 -15.21 7.30 3.01
N GLN A 62 -15.62 8.15 2.06
CA GLN A 62 -16.27 9.44 2.32
C GLN A 62 -17.16 9.83 1.13
N ASN A 63 -18.36 10.31 1.38
CA ASN A 63 -19.30 10.83 0.36
C ASN A 63 -19.52 9.87 -0.84
N GLY A 64 -19.57 8.56 -0.59
CA GLY A 64 -19.74 7.55 -1.63
C GLY A 64 -18.48 7.23 -2.41
N LYS A 65 -17.36 7.86 -2.13
CA LYS A 65 -16.04 7.60 -2.68
C LYS A 65 -15.27 6.60 -1.84
N LYS A 66 -14.46 5.76 -2.49
CA LYS A 66 -13.68 4.73 -1.82
C LYS A 66 -12.25 4.67 -2.37
N LEU A 67 -11.29 4.72 -1.46
CA LEU A 67 -9.87 4.56 -1.75
C LEU A 67 -9.31 3.42 -0.92
N ILE A 68 -8.55 2.54 -1.57
CA ILE A 68 -7.79 1.47 -0.94
C ILE A 68 -6.31 1.89 -0.95
N TYR A 69 -5.68 1.88 0.22
CA TYR A 69 -4.24 2.08 0.36
C TYR A 69 -3.58 0.80 0.85
N ALA A 70 -2.84 0.15 -0.03
CA ALA A 70 -2.10 -1.07 0.18
C ALA A 70 -0.59 -0.75 0.06
N PRO A 71 0.12 -0.42 1.18
CA PRO A 71 1.45 0.20 1.12
C PRO A 71 2.49 -0.68 0.43
N CYS A 72 2.86 -1.79 1.03
CA CYS A 72 3.78 -2.79 0.49
C CYS A 72 3.58 -4.11 1.23
N ASP A 73 4.22 -5.18 0.77
CA ASP A 73 4.21 -6.51 1.40
C ASP A 73 2.80 -7.05 1.67
N VAL A 74 1.88 -6.76 0.74
CA VAL A 74 0.45 -7.13 0.86
C VAL A 74 0.10 -8.42 0.09
N LYS A 75 1.09 -9.16 -0.37
CA LYS A 75 0.90 -10.45 -1.04
C LYS A 75 0.87 -11.61 -0.02
N PRO A 76 -0.10 -12.52 -0.12
CA PRO A 76 -1.24 -12.52 -1.04
C PRO A 76 -2.29 -11.44 -0.68
N PHE A 77 -2.92 -10.83 -1.69
CA PHE A 77 -3.95 -9.82 -1.46
C PHE A 77 -5.17 -10.47 -0.76
N PRO A 78 -5.61 -9.94 0.38
CA PRO A 78 -6.66 -10.59 1.16
C PRO A 78 -8.01 -10.57 0.43
N ASN A 79 -8.81 -11.61 0.62
CA ASN A 79 -10.14 -11.67 0.02
C ASN A 79 -11.15 -10.94 0.91
N SER A 80 -11.60 -9.75 0.46
CA SER A 80 -12.55 -8.94 1.22
C SER A 80 -13.51 -8.19 0.29
N ARG A 81 -14.80 -8.22 0.61
CA ARG A 81 -15.83 -7.41 -0.10
C ARG A 81 -15.65 -5.89 0.13
N LEU A 82 -14.84 -5.48 1.11
CA LEU A 82 -14.54 -4.08 1.35
C LEU A 82 -13.82 -3.42 0.17
N PHE A 83 -13.17 -4.22 -0.67
CA PHE A 83 -12.41 -3.73 -1.83
C PHE A 83 -13.29 -3.51 -3.07
N ASN A 84 -14.51 -4.05 -3.12
CA ASN A 84 -15.37 -3.95 -4.29
C ASN A 84 -15.70 -2.49 -4.61
N ASP A 85 -15.69 -2.18 -5.90
CA ASP A 85 -16.14 -0.90 -6.48
C ASP A 85 -15.39 0.32 -5.92
N ALA A 86 -14.10 0.18 -5.66
CA ALA A 86 -13.28 1.29 -5.21
C ALA A 86 -12.92 2.22 -6.38
N ASP A 87 -12.92 3.54 -6.11
CA ASP A 87 -12.49 4.54 -7.08
C ASP A 87 -10.98 4.43 -7.34
N TYR A 88 -10.19 4.15 -6.28
CA TYR A 88 -8.73 4.01 -6.37
C TYR A 88 -8.19 2.87 -5.52
N LEU A 89 -7.18 2.19 -6.08
CA LEU A 89 -6.22 1.35 -5.36
C LEU A 89 -4.84 2.01 -5.47
N ILE A 90 -4.28 2.44 -4.36
CA ILE A 90 -2.88 2.83 -4.26
C ILE A 90 -2.12 1.63 -3.71
N ILE A 91 -1.16 1.12 -4.48
CA ILE A 91 -0.40 -0.09 -4.11
C ILE A 91 1.11 0.16 -4.27
N GLY A 92 1.87 -0.29 -3.28
CA GLY A 92 3.31 -0.12 -3.24
C GLY A 92 4.09 -1.37 -3.65
N ASN A 93 5.34 -1.14 -4.04
CA ASN A 93 6.36 -2.16 -4.29
C ASN A 93 5.90 -3.27 -5.24
N THR A 94 5.52 -2.89 -6.46
CA THR A 94 5.08 -3.82 -7.52
C THR A 94 6.18 -4.00 -8.55
N ILE A 95 6.47 -5.22 -8.95
CA ILE A 95 7.46 -5.55 -9.99
C ILE A 95 6.93 -5.09 -11.34
N ILE A 96 7.67 -4.20 -12.01
CA ILE A 96 7.31 -3.65 -13.31
C ILE A 96 8.19 -4.27 -14.41
N GLY A 97 7.69 -5.35 -14.99
CA GLY A 97 8.39 -6.12 -16.03
C GLY A 97 9.44 -7.07 -15.46
N ASN A 98 10.05 -7.87 -16.33
CA ASN A 98 11.00 -8.92 -15.95
C ASN A 98 12.46 -8.56 -16.24
N ASN A 99 12.70 -7.50 -17.01
CA ASN A 99 14.06 -7.02 -17.31
C ASN A 99 14.36 -5.84 -16.38
N LEU A 100 15.14 -6.12 -15.35
CA LEU A 100 15.46 -5.17 -14.29
C LEU A 100 16.76 -4.43 -14.61
N LYS A 101 17.17 -3.53 -13.71
CA LYS A 101 18.42 -2.79 -13.80
C LYS A 101 19.62 -3.71 -14.00
N ASN A 102 20.61 -3.25 -14.74
CA ASN A 102 21.85 -3.98 -15.07
C ASN A 102 21.61 -5.29 -15.86
N ASN A 103 20.56 -5.35 -16.70
CA ASN A 103 20.19 -6.53 -17.49
C ASN A 103 19.92 -7.79 -16.64
N PHE A 104 19.55 -7.62 -15.38
CA PHE A 104 19.11 -8.73 -14.56
C PHE A 104 17.73 -9.18 -15.02
N TYR A 105 17.61 -10.44 -15.44
CA TYR A 105 16.33 -11.02 -15.84
C TYR A 105 15.67 -11.75 -14.67
N LEU A 106 14.51 -11.28 -14.26
CA LEU A 106 13.71 -11.90 -13.20
C LEU A 106 13.02 -13.16 -13.74
N THR A 107 13.50 -14.30 -13.34
CA THR A 107 12.90 -15.59 -13.74
C THR A 107 11.60 -15.85 -12.96
N LYS A 108 10.70 -16.65 -13.53
CA LYS A 108 9.40 -17.00 -12.88
C LYS A 108 9.56 -17.65 -11.49
N ASN A 109 10.66 -18.34 -11.25
CA ASN A 109 10.93 -19.03 -9.98
C ASN A 109 11.72 -18.17 -8.98
N ASN A 110 11.93 -16.89 -9.26
CA ASN A 110 12.63 -16.01 -8.33
C ASN A 110 11.77 -15.79 -7.06
N PRO A 111 12.36 -15.88 -5.85
CA PRO A 111 11.63 -15.65 -4.59
C PRO A 111 10.87 -14.33 -4.51
N LEU A 112 11.35 -13.27 -5.13
CA LEU A 112 10.64 -11.97 -5.18
C LEU A 112 9.22 -12.09 -5.73
N ASN A 113 8.96 -13.02 -6.65
CA ASN A 113 7.61 -13.26 -7.17
C ASN A 113 6.65 -13.86 -6.11
N LEU A 114 7.16 -14.38 -5.00
CA LEU A 114 6.33 -14.86 -3.89
C LEU A 114 5.98 -13.72 -2.91
N GLU A 115 6.84 -12.72 -2.83
CA GLU A 115 6.72 -11.61 -1.88
C GLU A 115 6.03 -10.39 -2.49
N LEU A 116 6.33 -10.08 -3.77
CA LEU A 116 5.84 -8.90 -4.46
C LEU A 116 4.86 -9.27 -5.58
N PHE A 117 3.89 -8.40 -5.81
CA PHE A 117 3.02 -8.53 -6.98
C PHE A 117 3.75 -8.12 -8.26
N SER A 118 3.44 -8.79 -9.37
CA SER A 118 3.73 -8.26 -10.70
C SER A 118 2.68 -7.21 -11.09
N PHE A 119 2.99 -6.43 -12.11
CA PHE A 119 2.06 -5.47 -12.71
C PHE A 119 0.75 -6.14 -13.14
N GLU A 120 0.85 -7.30 -13.80
CA GLU A 120 -0.28 -8.07 -14.29
C GLU A 120 -1.16 -8.59 -13.13
N GLU A 121 -0.56 -9.10 -12.05
CA GLU A 121 -1.31 -9.56 -10.87
C GLU A 121 -2.10 -8.42 -10.22
N VAL A 122 -1.57 -7.19 -10.22
CA VAL A 122 -2.30 -6.02 -9.73
C VAL A 122 -3.47 -5.67 -10.63
N LEU A 123 -3.32 -5.80 -11.96
CA LEU A 123 -4.44 -5.62 -12.89
C LEU A 123 -5.53 -6.69 -12.70
N GLU A 124 -5.16 -7.92 -12.35
CA GLU A 124 -6.12 -8.97 -11.98
C GLU A 124 -6.89 -8.60 -10.69
N ILE A 125 -6.19 -8.04 -9.67
CA ILE A 125 -6.83 -7.52 -8.46
C ILE A 125 -7.81 -6.39 -8.82
N LYS A 126 -7.39 -5.45 -9.67
CA LYS A 126 -8.25 -4.36 -10.18
C LYS A 126 -9.53 -4.92 -10.80
N ALA A 127 -9.39 -5.90 -11.69
CA ALA A 127 -10.52 -6.51 -12.38
C ALA A 127 -11.43 -7.30 -11.42
N LYS A 128 -10.84 -8.12 -10.53
CA LYS A 128 -11.56 -8.93 -9.53
C LYS A 128 -12.49 -8.11 -8.66
N TYR A 129 -12.04 -6.94 -8.21
CA TYR A 129 -12.78 -6.09 -7.28
C TYR A 129 -13.49 -4.90 -7.96
N ASN A 130 -13.51 -4.85 -9.29
CA ASN A 130 -14.10 -3.75 -10.07
C ASN A 130 -13.55 -2.38 -9.64
N ILE A 131 -12.25 -2.29 -9.40
CA ILE A 131 -11.57 -1.05 -9.01
C ILE A 131 -11.42 -0.16 -10.25
N GLN A 132 -11.73 1.13 -10.14
CA GLN A 132 -11.72 2.01 -11.30
C GLN A 132 -10.30 2.39 -11.73
N ASN A 133 -9.47 2.80 -10.77
CA ASN A 133 -8.11 3.29 -11.06
C ASN A 133 -7.08 2.63 -10.13
N VAL A 134 -5.86 2.43 -10.64
CA VAL A 134 -4.70 1.97 -9.86
C VAL A 134 -3.61 3.02 -9.90
N VAL A 135 -3.01 3.28 -8.75
CA VAL A 135 -1.81 4.11 -8.62
C VAL A 135 -0.70 3.27 -8.01
N PHE A 136 0.34 3.05 -8.78
CA PHE A 136 1.55 2.39 -8.31
C PHE A 136 2.45 3.38 -7.58
N THR A 137 2.88 3.04 -6.39
CA THR A 137 3.81 3.83 -5.56
C THR A 137 4.96 2.94 -5.08
N HIS A 138 5.90 3.49 -4.32
CA HIS A 138 7.10 2.77 -3.88
C HIS A 138 7.79 2.11 -5.08
N LEU A 139 8.11 2.96 -6.08
CA LEU A 139 8.74 2.54 -7.33
C LEU A 139 10.24 2.35 -7.07
N GLU A 140 10.69 1.10 -7.15
CA GLU A 140 12.09 0.77 -6.90
C GLU A 140 12.99 1.12 -8.09
N GLU A 141 14.16 1.65 -7.80
CA GLU A 141 15.19 1.92 -8.81
C GLU A 141 15.63 0.63 -9.53
N ASP A 142 15.53 -0.50 -8.83
CA ASP A 142 15.90 -1.82 -9.35
C ASP A 142 15.02 -2.30 -10.50
N TRP A 143 13.82 -1.74 -10.66
CA TRP A 143 12.98 -2.03 -11.84
C TRP A 143 13.60 -1.50 -13.14
N GLY A 144 14.62 -0.62 -13.06
CA GLY A 144 15.34 -0.11 -14.21
C GLY A 144 14.48 0.71 -15.17
N LYS A 145 13.43 1.35 -14.66
CA LYS A 145 12.50 2.18 -15.43
C LYS A 145 12.79 3.66 -15.19
N SER A 146 12.77 4.42 -16.28
CA SER A 146 12.78 5.88 -16.22
C SER A 146 11.36 6.44 -16.05
N TYR A 147 11.25 7.73 -15.77
CA TYR A 147 9.97 8.43 -15.74
C TYR A 147 9.21 8.30 -17.07
N ASP A 148 9.93 8.42 -18.20
CA ASP A 148 9.32 8.28 -19.53
C ASP A 148 8.80 6.86 -19.79
N ASP A 149 9.46 5.83 -19.26
CA ASP A 149 8.97 4.44 -19.34
C ASP A 149 7.63 4.30 -18.60
N TYR A 150 7.50 4.87 -17.41
CA TYR A 150 6.24 4.87 -16.67
C TYR A 150 5.14 5.65 -17.41
N LEU A 151 5.45 6.83 -17.97
CA LEU A 151 4.48 7.58 -18.79
C LEU A 151 4.01 6.80 -20.02
N ASN A 152 4.87 6.00 -20.63
CA ASN A 152 4.47 5.16 -21.76
C ASN A 152 3.55 4.02 -21.31
N LEU A 153 3.84 3.37 -20.19
CA LEU A 153 2.94 2.36 -19.59
C LEU A 153 1.56 2.95 -19.25
N GLU A 154 1.50 4.18 -18.74
CA GLU A 154 0.22 4.87 -18.48
C GLU A 154 -0.61 5.10 -19.75
N LYS A 155 0.04 5.33 -20.90
CA LYS A 155 -0.65 5.48 -22.18
C LYS A 155 -1.20 4.16 -22.72
N GLU A 156 -0.50 3.07 -22.44
CA GLU A 156 -0.89 1.72 -22.87
C GLU A 156 -1.98 1.11 -21.97
N CYS A 157 -2.00 1.47 -20.69
CA CYS A 157 -2.88 0.90 -19.69
C CYS A 157 -3.85 1.95 -19.13
N ILE A 158 -5.10 1.94 -19.62
CA ILE A 158 -6.14 2.87 -19.17
C ILE A 158 -6.39 2.71 -17.66
N ALA A 159 -6.54 3.85 -16.96
CA ALA A 159 -6.80 3.90 -15.52
C ALA A 159 -5.68 3.33 -14.62
N VAL A 160 -4.44 3.45 -15.11
CA VAL A 160 -3.21 3.19 -14.38
C VAL A 160 -2.40 4.48 -14.28
N LYS A 161 -1.80 4.72 -13.13
CA LYS A 161 -0.88 5.82 -12.86
C LYS A 161 0.33 5.34 -12.07
N PHE A 162 1.45 6.00 -12.25
CA PHE A 162 2.64 5.82 -11.43
C PHE A 162 2.87 7.09 -10.61
N ALA A 163 3.00 6.92 -9.29
CA ALA A 163 3.14 8.04 -8.37
C ALA A 163 4.50 8.76 -8.57
N TYR A 164 4.48 10.06 -8.39
CA TYR A 164 5.67 10.92 -8.35
C TYR A 164 5.53 11.97 -7.25
N ASP A 165 6.63 12.57 -6.83
CA ASP A 165 6.64 13.56 -5.77
C ASP A 165 5.79 14.78 -6.14
N GLY A 166 4.85 15.11 -5.25
CA GLY A 166 3.90 16.20 -5.47
C GLY A 166 2.62 15.80 -6.25
N MET A 167 2.44 14.52 -6.61
CA MET A 167 1.21 14.06 -7.25
C MET A 167 0.00 14.28 -6.33
N THR A 168 -1.07 14.81 -6.90
CA THR A 168 -2.38 14.97 -6.23
C THR A 168 -3.44 14.16 -6.95
N ILE A 169 -4.29 13.47 -6.19
CA ILE A 169 -5.44 12.71 -6.70
C ILE A 169 -6.70 13.30 -6.06
N GLU A 170 -7.67 13.65 -6.91
CA GLU A 170 -9.00 14.06 -6.47
C GLU A 170 -9.97 12.87 -6.54
N LEU A 171 -10.80 12.69 -5.49
CA LEU A 171 -11.79 11.61 -5.37
C LEU A 171 -13.21 12.11 -5.60
#